data_6d16c6a9d280c852294c0b462ce1df07
#
_entry.id   6d16c6a9d280c852294c0b462ce1df07
#
_cell.length_a   1.000
_cell.length_b   1.000
_cell.length_c   1.000
_cell.angle_alpha   90.00
_cell.angle_beta   90.00
_cell.angle_gamma   90.00
#
_symmetry.space_group_name_H-M   'P 1'
#
loop_
_entity.id
_entity.type
_entity.pdbx_description
1 polymer ?
#
loop_
_entity_poly.entity_id
_entity_poly.type
_entity_poly.pdbx_seq_one_letter_code
_entity_poly.pdbx_strand_id
1 'polypeptide(L)'
;MPADFDMQAHHPKALRLANYHGVLFGTFSEEAEPIESYLGEFGTGMIKRFMHKPIKIMGYTRQLIEGNWKLYAENLRDTYHASLLHEFFVTYGVDRATQKGGVRMDDRHRHNMNYAFSQSDTQTQAQEAYAGISGVELDRMRLSDQKILAYRHEFADGLNLATPTFFPNAIIIQINNRLSSRQIRPKGVGAHEIFQTLFGYEDDTPEMTRHRLISANLVGPAGLVSMEDGEAIEIVQKATRRETASHSLVQMGGLGPIRDLEHRVTETPIRGFWSYWSELMGMEPEGGIR
;
A
#
# COMPACT_ATOMS: atom_id res chain seq x y z
N MET A 1 24.07 40.30 -5.67
CA MET A 1 23.67 39.83 -7.01
C MET A 1 24.09 40.92 -8.02
N PRO A 2 24.47 40.54 -9.24
CA PRO A 2 24.74 41.50 -10.29
C PRO A 2 23.51 42.38 -10.54
N ALA A 3 23.73 43.63 -10.97
CA ALA A 3 22.65 44.59 -11.17
C ALA A 3 21.68 44.18 -12.32
N ASP A 4 22.12 43.30 -13.19
CA ASP A 4 21.39 42.73 -14.32
C ASP A 4 20.77 41.36 -14.04
N PHE A 5 20.80 40.90 -12.78
CA PHE A 5 20.20 39.62 -12.41
C PHE A 5 18.67 39.68 -12.48
N ASP A 6 18.10 38.96 -13.44
CA ASP A 6 16.65 38.83 -13.56
C ASP A 6 16.08 37.87 -12.53
N MET A 7 15.57 38.40 -11.43
CA MET A 7 14.94 37.59 -10.39
C MET A 7 13.70 36.85 -10.89
N GLN A 8 12.95 37.37 -11.86
CA GLN A 8 11.74 36.71 -12.35
C GLN A 8 12.07 35.49 -13.17
N ALA A 9 13.14 35.48 -13.97
CA ALA A 9 13.58 34.33 -14.73
C ALA A 9 14.08 33.17 -13.84
N HIS A 10 14.36 33.43 -12.56
CA HIS A 10 14.90 32.46 -11.61
C HIS A 10 13.90 32.09 -10.48
N HIS A 11 12.64 32.44 -10.64
CA HIS A 11 11.62 32.02 -9.68
C HIS A 11 11.44 30.49 -9.71
N PRO A 12 11.22 29.86 -8.55
CA PRO A 12 10.80 28.46 -8.50
C PRO A 12 9.55 28.24 -9.33
N LYS A 13 9.49 27.13 -10.07
CA LYS A 13 8.27 26.75 -10.79
C LYS A 13 7.14 26.56 -9.79
N ALA A 14 6.02 27.24 -10.00
CA ALA A 14 4.84 27.11 -9.16
C ALA A 14 4.22 25.70 -9.28
N LEU A 15 3.89 25.10 -8.15
CA LEU A 15 3.14 23.86 -8.09
C LEU A 15 1.64 24.17 -8.12
N ARG A 16 0.92 23.61 -9.09
CA ARG A 16 -0.55 23.63 -9.08
C ARG A 16 -1.04 22.68 -7.99
N LEU A 17 -1.89 23.17 -7.11
CA LEU A 17 -2.45 22.41 -6.01
C LEU A 17 -3.95 22.18 -6.21
N ALA A 18 -4.39 20.97 -5.86
CA ALA A 18 -5.79 20.63 -5.71
C ALA A 18 -6.01 20.03 -4.32
N ASN A 19 -7.10 20.42 -3.68
CA ASN A 19 -7.53 19.85 -2.40
C ASN A 19 -8.79 19.02 -2.64
N TYR A 20 -8.72 17.73 -2.34
CA TYR A 20 -9.88 16.84 -2.40
C TYR A 20 -10.11 16.22 -1.02
N HIS A 21 -11.15 16.65 -0.32
CA HIS A 21 -11.50 16.22 1.04
C HIS A 21 -10.33 16.29 2.04
N GLY A 22 -9.49 17.34 1.96
CA GLY A 22 -8.34 17.53 2.85
C GLY A 22 -7.05 16.84 2.38
N VAL A 23 -7.11 16.01 1.34
CA VAL A 23 -5.91 15.46 0.69
C VAL A 23 -5.41 16.45 -0.36
N LEU A 24 -4.15 16.86 -0.23
CA LEU A 24 -3.52 17.79 -1.15
C LEU A 24 -2.77 17.06 -2.25
N PHE A 25 -3.10 17.38 -3.48
CA PHE A 25 -2.43 16.90 -4.69
C PHE A 25 -1.69 18.04 -5.35
N GLY A 26 -0.50 17.77 -5.88
CA GLY A 26 0.30 18.77 -6.55
C GLY A 26 0.86 18.26 -7.88
N THR A 27 0.90 19.14 -8.90
CA THR A 27 1.50 18.85 -10.20
C THR A 27 2.26 20.05 -10.74
N PHE A 28 3.35 19.77 -11.46
CA PHE A 28 4.06 20.77 -12.27
C PHE A 28 3.58 20.81 -13.72
N SER A 29 2.71 19.89 -14.13
CA SER A 29 2.15 19.88 -15.48
C SER A 29 0.97 20.85 -15.58
N GLU A 30 0.97 21.66 -16.62
CA GLU A 30 -0.14 22.53 -16.97
C GLU A 30 -1.29 21.74 -17.66
N GLU A 31 -0.95 20.62 -18.27
CA GLU A 31 -1.87 19.74 -19.01
C GLU A 31 -2.56 18.71 -18.09
N ALA A 32 -2.20 18.67 -16.80
CA ALA A 32 -2.82 17.72 -15.88
C ALA A 32 -4.33 17.96 -15.78
N GLU A 33 -5.08 16.88 -15.95
CA GLU A 33 -6.54 16.86 -15.80
C GLU A 33 -6.97 17.29 -14.38
N PRO A 34 -8.22 17.76 -14.18
CA PRO A 34 -8.76 18.03 -12.84
C PRO A 34 -8.62 16.82 -11.94
N ILE A 35 -8.38 17.04 -10.63
CA ILE A 35 -8.08 15.95 -9.71
C ILE A 35 -9.20 14.92 -9.59
N GLU A 36 -10.46 15.35 -9.65
CA GLU A 36 -11.62 14.46 -9.62
C GLU A 36 -11.66 13.54 -10.85
N SER A 37 -11.31 14.08 -12.01
CA SER A 37 -11.20 13.33 -13.26
C SER A 37 -10.03 12.33 -13.20
N TYR A 38 -8.89 12.77 -12.65
CA TYR A 38 -7.73 11.93 -12.45
C TYR A 38 -8.02 10.76 -11.50
N LEU A 39 -8.68 11.02 -10.39
CA LEU A 39 -9.04 10.00 -9.40
C LEU A 39 -10.15 9.06 -9.89
N GLY A 40 -11.02 9.54 -10.77
CA GLY A 40 -12.18 8.80 -11.24
C GLY A 40 -13.17 8.48 -10.10
N GLU A 41 -14.18 7.67 -10.39
CA GLU A 41 -15.17 7.24 -9.39
C GLU A 41 -14.52 6.43 -8.27
N PHE A 42 -13.62 5.51 -8.64
CA PHE A 42 -12.88 4.69 -7.69
C PHE A 42 -12.08 5.53 -6.68
N GLY A 43 -11.19 6.40 -7.16
CA GLY A 43 -10.29 7.18 -6.30
C GLY A 43 -11.03 8.19 -5.43
N THR A 44 -12.03 8.88 -6.01
CA THR A 44 -12.88 9.83 -5.26
C THR A 44 -13.68 9.14 -4.17
N GLY A 45 -14.23 7.94 -4.45
CA GLY A 45 -14.93 7.12 -3.48
C GLY A 45 -14.04 6.68 -2.32
N MET A 46 -12.83 6.24 -2.63
CA MET A 46 -11.86 5.83 -1.59
C MET A 46 -11.43 6.98 -0.70
N ILE A 47 -11.14 8.15 -1.25
CA ILE A 47 -10.80 9.32 -0.44
C ILE A 47 -11.96 9.72 0.46
N LYS A 48 -13.18 9.78 -0.06
CA LYS A 48 -14.39 10.07 0.75
C LYS A 48 -14.59 9.05 1.88
N ARG A 49 -14.31 7.76 1.62
CA ARG A 49 -14.41 6.72 2.64
C ARG A 49 -13.49 6.98 3.83
N PHE A 50 -12.25 7.39 3.58
CA PHE A 50 -11.28 7.66 4.64
C PHE A 50 -11.41 9.05 5.25
N MET A 51 -11.80 10.04 4.45
CA MET A 51 -11.88 11.45 4.86
C MET A 51 -13.32 11.88 5.17
N HIS A 52 -14.16 10.95 5.66
CA HIS A 52 -15.57 11.22 5.97
C HIS A 52 -15.77 12.02 7.27
N LYS A 53 -14.73 12.16 8.06
CA LYS A 53 -14.68 12.94 9.32
C LYS A 53 -13.44 13.82 9.36
N PRO A 54 -13.43 14.86 10.20
CA PRO A 54 -12.21 15.65 10.47
C PRO A 54 -11.06 14.76 10.95
N ILE A 55 -9.92 14.92 10.30
CA ILE A 55 -8.71 14.11 10.51
C ILE A 55 -7.85 14.70 11.62
N LYS A 56 -7.41 13.85 12.54
CA LYS A 56 -6.39 14.14 13.54
C LYS A 56 -5.09 13.46 13.16
N ILE A 57 -4.04 14.24 12.88
CA ILE A 57 -2.71 13.69 12.64
C ILE A 57 -2.10 13.28 13.97
N MET A 58 -1.64 12.03 14.05
CA MET A 58 -1.07 11.43 15.26
C MET A 58 0.46 11.36 15.22
N GLY A 59 1.07 11.46 14.04
CA GLY A 59 2.51 11.45 13.88
C GLY A 59 2.97 11.13 12.47
N TYR A 60 4.27 11.26 12.29
CA TYR A 60 4.96 11.00 11.04
C TYR A 60 6.10 10.02 11.26
N THR A 61 6.33 9.17 10.28
CA THR A 61 7.52 8.32 10.22
C THR A 61 8.16 8.38 8.85
N ARG A 62 9.46 8.11 8.80
CA ARG A 62 10.23 8.08 7.57
C ARG A 62 11.09 6.82 7.57
N GLN A 63 11.16 6.16 6.42
CA GLN A 63 12.00 4.99 6.20
C GLN A 63 12.73 5.16 4.88
N LEU A 64 14.05 5.09 4.90
CA LEU A 64 14.89 5.06 3.71
C LEU A 64 15.14 3.59 3.35
N ILE A 65 14.92 3.22 2.09
CA ILE A 65 15.09 1.87 1.58
C ILE A 65 16.02 1.93 0.36
N GLU A 66 17.05 1.08 0.36
CA GLU A 66 18.01 0.96 -0.77
C GLU A 66 17.41 0.11 -1.90
N GLY A 67 16.46 0.69 -2.62
CA GLY A 67 15.78 0.05 -3.74
C GLY A 67 15.08 1.08 -4.61
N ASN A 68 14.86 0.73 -5.88
CA ASN A 68 14.06 1.57 -6.76
C ASN A 68 12.64 1.71 -6.21
N TRP A 69 12.07 2.90 -6.30
CA TRP A 69 10.73 3.19 -5.79
C TRP A 69 9.63 2.31 -6.39
N LYS A 70 9.82 1.81 -7.62
CA LYS A 70 8.85 0.94 -8.29
C LYS A 70 8.74 -0.44 -7.62
N LEU A 71 9.82 -0.95 -7.01
CA LEU A 71 9.78 -2.19 -6.24
C LEU A 71 8.82 -2.07 -5.05
N TYR A 72 8.83 -0.92 -4.35
CA TYR A 72 7.87 -0.68 -3.29
C TYR A 72 6.45 -0.45 -3.82
N ALA A 73 6.31 0.17 -4.99
CA ALA A 73 5.03 0.34 -5.65
C ALA A 73 4.41 -1.00 -6.05
N GLU A 74 5.21 -1.98 -6.47
CA GLU A 74 4.77 -3.36 -6.70
C GLU A 74 4.42 -4.07 -5.40
N ASN A 75 5.28 -4.00 -4.38
CA ASN A 75 5.05 -4.64 -3.08
C ASN A 75 3.68 -4.27 -2.49
N LEU A 76 3.26 -3.00 -2.58
CA LEU A 76 1.94 -2.57 -2.12
C LEU A 76 0.76 -3.06 -2.98
N ARG A 77 1.03 -3.55 -4.17
CA ARG A 77 0.05 -4.10 -5.11
C ARG A 77 0.04 -5.62 -5.14
N ASP A 78 1.10 -6.21 -4.62
CA ASP A 78 1.19 -7.65 -4.41
C ASP A 78 0.31 -8.06 -3.22
N THR A 79 -0.76 -8.77 -3.51
CA THR A 79 -1.79 -9.09 -2.53
C THR A 79 -1.51 -10.37 -1.75
N TYR A 80 -0.56 -11.17 -2.16
CA TYR A 80 -0.29 -12.47 -1.56
C TYR A 80 1.08 -12.60 -0.89
N HIS A 81 2.01 -11.65 -1.14
CA HIS A 81 3.32 -11.68 -0.47
C HIS A 81 3.20 -11.68 1.05
N ALA A 82 2.16 -10.99 1.57
CA ALA A 82 1.92 -10.95 3.02
C ALA A 82 1.83 -12.34 3.66
N SER A 83 1.32 -13.34 2.93
CA SER A 83 1.24 -14.73 3.40
C SER A 83 2.53 -15.53 3.19
N LEU A 84 3.49 -15.00 2.42
CA LEU A 84 4.76 -15.67 2.10
C LEU A 84 5.94 -15.02 2.81
N LEU A 85 5.94 -13.70 2.91
CA LEU A 85 7.01 -12.88 3.47
C LEU A 85 6.78 -12.58 4.96
N HIS A 86 5.54 -12.19 5.33
CA HIS A 86 5.24 -11.75 6.68
C HIS A 86 4.85 -12.92 7.57
N GLU A 87 5.83 -13.64 8.07
CA GLU A 87 5.62 -14.81 8.94
C GLU A 87 4.79 -14.45 10.18
N PHE A 88 4.95 -13.25 10.72
CA PHE A 88 4.12 -12.75 11.81
C PHE A 88 2.63 -12.77 11.47
N PHE A 89 2.25 -12.33 10.29
CA PHE A 89 0.85 -12.27 9.89
C PHE A 89 0.22 -13.66 9.82
N VAL A 90 0.94 -14.60 9.22
CA VAL A 90 0.46 -15.99 9.07
C VAL A 90 0.39 -16.68 10.42
N THR A 91 1.47 -16.57 11.22
CA THR A 91 1.59 -17.22 12.52
C THR A 91 0.50 -16.78 13.49
N TYR A 92 0.22 -15.50 13.54
CA TYR A 92 -0.79 -14.93 14.46
C TYR A 92 -2.16 -14.71 13.81
N GLY A 93 -2.38 -15.17 12.59
CA GLY A 93 -3.66 -15.11 11.90
C GLY A 93 -4.16 -13.69 11.59
N VAL A 94 -3.23 -12.73 11.39
CA VAL A 94 -3.57 -11.33 11.13
C VAL A 94 -4.03 -11.13 9.70
N ASP A 95 -3.35 -11.78 8.76
CA ASP A 95 -3.63 -11.75 7.33
C ASP A 95 -3.27 -13.07 6.66
N ARG A 96 -4.11 -13.51 5.74
CA ARG A 96 -3.90 -14.71 4.94
C ARG A 96 -4.41 -14.48 3.52
N ALA A 97 -3.70 -15.01 2.52
CA ALA A 97 -4.10 -14.93 1.13
C ALA A 97 -5.49 -15.57 0.86
N THR A 98 -5.87 -16.57 1.67
CA THR A 98 -7.18 -17.25 1.60
C THR A 98 -8.32 -16.49 2.28
N GLN A 99 -8.03 -15.38 2.98
CA GLN A 99 -9.04 -14.55 3.63
C GLN A 99 -9.98 -13.95 2.57
N LYS A 100 -11.28 -13.90 2.90
CA LYS A 100 -12.27 -13.26 2.03
C LYS A 100 -11.87 -11.83 1.73
N GLY A 101 -11.74 -11.50 0.45
CA GLY A 101 -11.26 -10.21 -0.03
C GLY A 101 -10.97 -10.28 -1.52
N GLY A 102 -10.28 -9.27 -2.00
CA GLY A 102 -9.96 -9.20 -3.43
C GLY A 102 -9.22 -7.95 -3.81
N VAL A 103 -9.31 -7.61 -5.07
CA VAL A 103 -8.76 -6.39 -5.65
C VAL A 103 -9.81 -5.62 -6.40
N ARG A 104 -9.72 -4.30 -6.35
CA ARG A 104 -10.49 -3.37 -7.19
C ARG A 104 -9.52 -2.55 -8.01
N MET A 105 -9.90 -2.30 -9.27
CA MET A 105 -9.13 -1.50 -10.22
C MET A 105 -9.95 -0.31 -10.67
N ASP A 106 -9.31 0.82 -10.97
CA ASP A 106 -9.98 1.89 -11.72
C ASP A 106 -10.01 1.56 -13.22
N ASP A 107 -10.88 2.25 -13.96
CA ASP A 107 -11.12 1.99 -15.38
C ASP A 107 -9.87 2.17 -16.27
N ARG A 108 -8.88 2.94 -15.80
CA ARG A 108 -7.61 3.18 -16.50
C ARG A 108 -6.45 2.36 -15.96
N HIS A 109 -6.71 1.44 -15.04
CA HIS A 109 -5.74 0.56 -14.39
C HIS A 109 -4.61 1.26 -13.61
N ARG A 110 -4.75 2.56 -13.35
CA ARG A 110 -3.75 3.39 -12.65
C ARG A 110 -3.87 3.34 -11.13
N HIS A 111 -5.11 3.17 -10.64
CA HIS A 111 -5.43 3.08 -9.22
C HIS A 111 -5.98 1.71 -8.89
N ASN A 112 -5.72 1.24 -7.70
CA ASN A 112 -6.24 -0.04 -7.24
C ASN A 112 -6.44 -0.05 -5.73
N MET A 113 -7.16 -1.04 -5.23
CA MET A 113 -7.29 -1.34 -3.81
C MET A 113 -7.19 -2.84 -3.58
N ASN A 114 -6.34 -3.24 -2.65
CA ASN A 114 -6.42 -4.54 -2.04
C ASN A 114 -7.32 -4.45 -0.81
N TYR A 115 -8.21 -5.40 -0.63
CA TYR A 115 -9.13 -5.39 0.50
C TYR A 115 -9.35 -6.78 1.07
N ALA A 116 -9.68 -6.82 2.36
CA ALA A 116 -10.11 -8.04 3.04
C ALA A 116 -11.15 -7.72 4.12
N PHE A 117 -11.97 -8.72 4.42
CA PHE A 117 -12.96 -8.67 5.49
C PHE A 117 -12.39 -9.29 6.77
N SER A 118 -12.78 -8.77 7.92
CA SER A 118 -12.46 -9.40 9.19
C SER A 118 -13.04 -10.81 9.25
N GLN A 119 -12.23 -11.77 9.66
CA GLN A 119 -12.67 -13.13 9.93
C GLN A 119 -12.88 -13.28 11.43
N SER A 120 -14.05 -13.72 11.80
CA SER A 120 -14.42 -13.93 13.21
C SER A 120 -13.70 -15.12 13.86
N ASP A 121 -13.04 -15.97 13.05
CA ASP A 121 -12.48 -17.25 13.54
C ASP A 121 -11.13 -17.61 12.88
N THR A 122 -10.16 -16.72 13.02
CA THR A 122 -8.80 -16.97 12.51
C THR A 122 -8.08 -18.09 13.27
N GLN A 123 -8.50 -18.39 14.51
CA GLN A 123 -7.89 -19.46 15.30
C GLN A 123 -8.33 -20.83 14.85
N THR A 124 -9.63 -21.05 14.60
CA THR A 124 -10.13 -22.34 14.10
C THR A 124 -9.53 -22.65 12.74
N GLN A 125 -9.41 -21.65 11.86
CA GLN A 125 -8.76 -21.85 10.56
C GLN A 125 -7.27 -22.16 10.66
N ALA A 126 -6.55 -21.57 11.64
CA ALA A 126 -5.17 -21.95 11.90
C ALA A 126 -5.09 -23.39 12.40
N GLN A 127 -5.97 -23.78 13.32
CA GLN A 127 -6.05 -25.14 13.83
C GLN A 127 -6.32 -26.14 12.72
N GLU A 128 -7.26 -25.85 11.82
CA GLU A 128 -7.58 -26.68 10.67
C GLU A 128 -6.40 -26.77 9.68
N ALA A 129 -5.75 -25.64 9.38
CA ALA A 129 -4.63 -25.60 8.42
C ALA A 129 -3.39 -26.35 8.91
N TYR A 130 -3.17 -26.40 10.23
CA TYR A 130 -2.04 -27.12 10.84
C TYR A 130 -2.44 -28.45 11.48
N ALA A 131 -3.69 -28.87 11.33
CA ALA A 131 -4.16 -30.15 11.84
C ALA A 131 -3.34 -31.29 11.23
N GLY A 132 -2.71 -32.11 12.09
CA GLY A 132 -1.90 -33.24 11.68
C GLY A 132 -0.43 -32.93 11.36
N ILE A 133 0.03 -31.68 11.47
CA ILE A 133 1.46 -31.35 11.38
C ILE A 133 2.09 -31.54 12.75
N SER A 134 2.96 -32.58 12.87
CA SER A 134 3.66 -32.85 14.13
C SER A 134 4.66 -31.72 14.47
N GLY A 135 4.70 -31.36 15.75
CA GLY A 135 5.63 -30.34 16.25
C GLY A 135 5.12 -28.90 16.22
N VAL A 136 3.92 -28.66 15.69
CA VAL A 136 3.28 -27.35 15.74
C VAL A 136 2.43 -27.23 17.01
N GLU A 137 2.92 -26.48 18.00
CA GLU A 137 2.18 -26.20 19.23
C GLU A 137 1.41 -24.87 19.07
N LEU A 138 0.23 -24.91 18.48
CA LEU A 138 -0.60 -23.73 18.20
C LEU A 138 -0.90 -22.87 19.43
N ASP A 139 -0.96 -23.49 20.62
CA ASP A 139 -1.17 -22.77 21.87
C ASP A 139 0.01 -21.87 22.27
N ARG A 140 1.21 -22.16 21.77
CA ARG A 140 2.40 -21.32 21.94
C ARG A 140 2.51 -20.21 20.88
N MET A 141 1.76 -20.33 19.78
CA MET A 141 1.69 -19.30 18.72
C MET A 141 0.68 -18.20 19.04
N ARG A 142 0.62 -17.76 20.30
CA ARG A 142 -0.23 -16.66 20.74
C ARG A 142 0.60 -15.55 21.31
N LEU A 143 0.29 -14.32 20.91
CA LEU A 143 0.85 -13.15 21.57
C LEU A 143 0.33 -13.09 23.02
N SER A 144 1.21 -12.81 23.96
CA SER A 144 0.86 -12.58 25.36
C SER A 144 -0.09 -11.38 25.55
N ASP A 145 0.05 -10.35 24.71
CA ASP A 145 -0.88 -9.23 24.61
C ASP A 145 -1.41 -9.11 23.18
N GLN A 146 -2.68 -9.42 22.99
CA GLN A 146 -3.33 -9.39 21.68
C GLN A 146 -3.84 -8.00 21.27
N LYS A 147 -3.60 -6.96 22.07
CA LYS A 147 -4.09 -5.60 21.75
C LYS A 147 -3.62 -5.07 20.42
N ILE A 148 -2.42 -5.49 19.97
CA ILE A 148 -1.86 -5.09 18.68
C ILE A 148 -2.65 -5.64 17.49
N LEU A 149 -3.37 -6.76 17.68
CA LEU A 149 -4.18 -7.44 16.67
C LEU A 149 -5.66 -7.09 16.76
N ALA A 150 -6.09 -6.44 17.83
CA ALA A 150 -7.50 -6.19 18.08
C ALA A 150 -8.10 -5.32 16.96
N TYR A 151 -9.33 -5.65 16.57
CA TYR A 151 -10.12 -4.91 15.59
C TYR A 151 -11.44 -4.48 16.20
N ARG A 152 -11.82 -3.23 15.94
CA ARG A 152 -13.11 -2.64 16.28
C ARG A 152 -13.81 -2.24 15.00
N HIS A 153 -15.07 -2.59 14.86
CA HIS A 153 -15.87 -2.24 13.68
C HIS A 153 -15.94 -0.72 13.52
N GLU A 154 -15.47 -0.18 12.42
CA GLU A 154 -15.33 1.25 12.20
C GLU A 154 -16.01 1.73 10.92
N PHE A 155 -15.81 0.99 9.82
CA PHE A 155 -16.38 1.33 8.52
C PHE A 155 -17.57 0.43 8.22
N ALA A 156 -18.63 1.02 7.64
CA ALA A 156 -19.88 0.32 7.35
C ALA A 156 -19.74 -0.84 6.35
N ASP A 157 -18.69 -0.84 5.54
CA ASP A 157 -18.40 -1.88 4.56
C ASP A 157 -17.83 -3.17 5.16
N GLY A 158 -17.45 -3.15 6.44
CA GLY A 158 -16.93 -4.33 7.15
C GLY A 158 -15.50 -4.71 6.81
N LEU A 159 -14.79 -3.91 6.05
CA LEU A 159 -13.39 -4.16 5.71
C LEU A 159 -12.49 -3.92 6.92
N ASN A 160 -11.61 -4.87 7.21
CA ASN A 160 -10.53 -4.69 8.18
C ASN A 160 -9.18 -4.41 7.51
N LEU A 161 -9.07 -4.66 6.21
CA LEU A 161 -7.96 -4.27 5.37
C LEU A 161 -8.50 -3.54 4.15
N ALA A 162 -7.97 -2.35 3.88
CA ALA A 162 -8.19 -1.61 2.65
C ALA A 162 -6.96 -0.75 2.36
N THR A 163 -6.33 -0.98 1.21
CA THR A 163 -5.11 -0.31 0.80
C THR A 163 -5.24 0.31 -0.58
N PRO A 164 -6.08 1.37 -0.75
CA PRO A 164 -6.13 2.09 -2.02
C PRO A 164 -4.78 2.73 -2.33
N THR A 165 -4.29 2.43 -3.52
CA THR A 165 -3.08 3.01 -4.09
C THR A 165 -3.45 3.96 -5.21
N PHE A 166 -2.90 5.16 -5.16
CA PHE A 166 -3.09 6.21 -6.15
C PHE A 166 -1.78 6.37 -6.92
N PHE A 167 -1.82 6.13 -8.22
CA PHE A 167 -0.65 6.32 -9.07
C PHE A 167 -0.16 7.78 -8.97
N PRO A 168 1.14 8.06 -8.96
CA PRO A 168 2.21 7.06 -9.00
C PRO A 168 2.62 6.54 -7.62
N ASN A 169 2.41 7.29 -6.53
CA ASN A 169 3.21 7.14 -5.33
C ASN A 169 2.46 7.40 -4.00
N ALA A 170 1.15 7.50 -4.02
CA ALA A 170 0.35 7.74 -2.82
C ALA A 170 -0.51 6.53 -2.46
N ILE A 171 -0.57 6.22 -1.18
CA ILE A 171 -1.33 5.09 -0.64
C ILE A 171 -2.05 5.56 0.62
N ILE A 172 -3.31 5.16 0.80
CA ILE A 172 -3.98 5.22 2.09
C ILE A 172 -4.10 3.79 2.59
N ILE A 173 -3.84 3.56 3.86
CA ILE A 173 -3.79 2.21 4.42
C ILE A 173 -4.70 2.13 5.63
N GLN A 174 -5.60 1.17 5.58
CA GLN A 174 -6.29 0.63 6.75
C GLN A 174 -5.81 -0.80 6.97
N ILE A 175 -5.29 -1.08 8.15
CA ILE A 175 -5.12 -2.45 8.67
C ILE A 175 -5.72 -2.45 10.07
N ASN A 176 -6.80 -3.20 10.25
CA ASN A 176 -7.65 -3.11 11.43
C ASN A 176 -8.10 -1.65 11.66
N ASN A 177 -7.82 -1.07 12.80
CA ASN A 177 -8.15 0.34 13.09
C ASN A 177 -6.98 1.30 12.88
N ARG A 178 -5.83 0.82 12.44
CA ARG A 178 -4.73 1.71 12.10
C ARG A 178 -5.00 2.36 10.74
N LEU A 179 -4.93 3.68 10.72
CA LEU A 179 -5.07 4.49 9.53
C LEU A 179 -3.77 5.24 9.26
N SER A 180 -3.31 5.20 8.03
CA SER A 180 -2.13 5.95 7.61
C SER A 180 -2.19 6.28 6.12
N SER A 181 -1.49 7.34 5.72
CA SER A 181 -1.10 7.53 4.33
C SER A 181 0.39 7.32 4.17
N ARG A 182 0.80 6.81 3.01
CA ARG A 182 2.20 6.70 2.63
C ARG A 182 2.43 7.42 1.32
N GLN A 183 3.57 8.11 1.23
CA GLN A 183 4.08 8.68 0.01
C GLN A 183 5.43 8.05 -0.28
N ILE A 184 5.58 7.47 -1.47
CA ILE A 184 6.85 6.96 -1.95
C ILE A 184 7.60 8.12 -2.60
N ARG A 185 8.78 8.45 -2.09
CA ARG A 185 9.60 9.56 -2.57
C ARG A 185 10.90 9.03 -3.17
N PRO A 186 11.05 9.02 -4.50
CA PRO A 186 12.30 8.60 -5.12
C PRO A 186 13.49 9.44 -4.65
N LYS A 187 14.62 8.77 -4.39
CA LYS A 187 15.93 9.37 -4.05
C LYS A 187 17.00 8.97 -5.07
N GLY A 188 16.61 8.87 -6.33
CA GLY A 188 17.41 8.36 -7.41
C GLY A 188 17.00 6.95 -7.83
N VAL A 189 17.81 6.32 -8.68
CA VAL A 189 17.48 5.02 -9.28
C VAL A 189 17.50 3.88 -8.25
N GLY A 190 18.37 3.97 -7.26
CA GLY A 190 18.64 2.88 -6.32
C GLY A 190 18.18 3.12 -4.90
N ALA A 191 17.40 4.16 -4.62
CA ALA A 191 16.87 4.41 -3.29
C ALA A 191 15.55 5.17 -3.34
N HIS A 192 14.73 4.98 -2.31
CA HIS A 192 13.51 5.76 -2.08
C HIS A 192 13.26 5.94 -0.58
N GLU A 193 12.44 6.91 -0.27
CA GLU A 193 11.97 7.18 1.09
C GLU A 193 10.47 6.95 1.15
N ILE A 194 10.02 6.23 2.16
CA ILE A 194 8.61 6.15 2.53
C ILE A 194 8.34 7.22 3.59
N PHE A 195 7.52 8.17 3.26
CA PHE A 195 6.99 9.14 4.22
C PHE A 195 5.58 8.70 4.62
N GLN A 196 5.40 8.37 5.89
CA GLN A 196 4.14 7.89 6.40
C GLN A 196 3.55 8.90 7.38
N THR A 197 2.26 9.18 7.22
CA THR A 197 1.46 9.97 8.15
C THR A 197 0.46 9.05 8.84
N LEU A 198 0.56 8.95 10.16
CA LEU A 198 -0.44 8.27 10.98
C LEU A 198 -1.56 9.23 11.30
N PHE A 199 -2.80 8.80 11.14
CA PHE A 199 -3.96 9.62 11.45
C PHE A 199 -5.07 8.83 12.14
N GLY A 200 -5.96 9.53 12.78
CA GLY A 200 -7.23 9.10 13.29
C GLY A 200 -8.26 10.20 13.03
N TYR A 201 -9.30 10.24 13.82
CA TYR A 201 -10.35 11.24 13.71
C TYR A 201 -10.37 12.15 14.94
N GLU A 202 -10.85 13.38 14.79
CA GLU A 202 -10.94 14.32 15.91
C GLU A 202 -11.87 13.84 17.01
N ASP A 203 -12.90 13.05 16.64
CA ASP A 203 -13.85 12.44 17.56
C ASP A 203 -13.39 11.10 18.17
N ASP A 204 -12.16 10.65 17.88
CA ASP A 204 -11.60 9.48 18.51
C ASP A 204 -11.46 9.66 20.02
N THR A 205 -11.98 8.73 20.79
CA THR A 205 -11.76 8.69 22.24
C THR A 205 -10.27 8.51 22.55
N PRO A 206 -9.80 8.90 23.76
CA PRO A 206 -8.41 8.62 24.17
C PRO A 206 -8.04 7.13 24.05
N GLU A 207 -8.99 6.24 24.32
CA GLU A 207 -8.82 4.79 24.18
C GLU A 207 -8.64 4.38 22.71
N MET A 208 -9.46 4.93 21.79
CA MET A 208 -9.33 4.65 20.36
C MET A 208 -8.03 5.19 19.80
N THR A 209 -7.63 6.40 20.17
CA THR A 209 -6.33 6.98 19.81
C THR A 209 -5.18 6.08 20.26
N ARG A 210 -5.21 5.60 21.52
CA ARG A 210 -4.20 4.67 22.02
C ARG A 210 -4.19 3.35 21.26
N HIS A 211 -5.37 2.82 20.95
CA HIS A 211 -5.52 1.59 20.16
C HIS A 211 -4.88 1.72 18.78
N ARG A 212 -5.12 2.82 18.06
CA ARG A 212 -4.48 3.10 16.75
C ARG A 212 -2.97 3.16 16.88
N LEU A 213 -2.44 3.81 17.91
CA LEU A 213 -0.98 3.93 18.14
C LEU A 213 -0.32 2.58 18.47
N ILE A 214 -0.97 1.72 19.27
CA ILE A 214 -0.48 0.37 19.54
C ILE A 214 -0.40 -0.43 18.23
N SER A 215 -1.45 -0.42 17.44
CA SER A 215 -1.51 -1.12 16.16
C SER A 215 -0.49 -0.57 15.13
N ALA A 216 -0.15 0.73 15.23
CA ALA A 216 0.83 1.36 14.35
C ALA A 216 2.25 0.83 14.55
N ASN A 217 2.59 0.28 15.71
CA ASN A 217 3.93 -0.28 15.97
C ASN A 217 4.25 -1.49 15.07
N LEU A 218 3.23 -2.25 14.63
CA LEU A 218 3.44 -3.43 13.77
C LEU A 218 3.97 -3.07 12.38
N VAL A 219 3.60 -1.91 11.87
CA VAL A 219 3.84 -1.49 10.49
C VAL A 219 4.50 -0.10 10.38
N GLY A 220 5.05 0.38 11.48
CA GLY A 220 5.99 1.49 11.48
C GLY A 220 7.37 1.05 10.97
N PRO A 221 8.33 1.97 10.75
CA PRO A 221 9.66 1.65 10.21
C PRO A 221 10.45 0.62 11.02
N ALA A 222 10.19 0.53 12.31
CA ALA A 222 10.78 -0.47 13.23
C ALA A 222 9.82 -1.66 13.51
N GLY A 223 8.70 -1.73 12.83
CA GLY A 223 7.76 -2.85 12.92
C GLY A 223 8.20 -3.99 11.99
N LEU A 224 7.96 -5.22 12.43
CA LEU A 224 8.37 -6.42 11.69
C LEU A 224 7.93 -6.37 10.22
N VAL A 225 6.69 -6.04 9.94
CA VAL A 225 6.14 -6.01 8.57
C VAL A 225 6.91 -5.05 7.65
N SER A 226 7.15 -3.82 8.09
CA SER A 226 7.87 -2.85 7.25
C SER A 226 9.36 -3.13 7.14
N MET A 227 9.95 -3.80 8.12
CA MET A 227 11.35 -4.22 8.06
C MET A 227 11.54 -5.38 7.07
N GLU A 228 10.63 -6.36 7.07
CA GLU A 228 10.63 -7.47 6.12
C GLU A 228 10.46 -6.99 4.67
N ASP A 229 9.52 -6.07 4.42
CA ASP A 229 9.34 -5.42 3.12
C ASP A 229 10.61 -4.70 2.67
N GLY A 230 11.22 -3.91 3.56
CA GLY A 230 12.44 -3.16 3.27
C GLY A 230 13.59 -4.08 2.89
N GLU A 231 13.82 -5.14 3.65
CA GLU A 231 14.87 -6.12 3.37
C GLU A 231 14.65 -6.86 2.06
N ALA A 232 13.42 -7.31 1.79
CA ALA A 232 13.08 -7.99 0.54
C ALA A 232 13.34 -7.08 -0.66
N ILE A 233 12.95 -5.81 -0.61
CA ILE A 233 13.19 -4.83 -1.67
C ILE A 233 14.69 -4.61 -1.90
N GLU A 234 15.49 -4.49 -0.84
CA GLU A 234 16.93 -4.33 -0.96
C GLU A 234 17.61 -5.56 -1.59
N ILE A 235 17.16 -6.77 -1.24
CA ILE A 235 17.65 -8.02 -1.83
C ILE A 235 17.29 -8.08 -3.32
N VAL A 236 16.06 -7.78 -3.70
CA VAL A 236 15.61 -7.74 -5.10
C VAL A 236 16.41 -6.69 -5.88
N GLN A 237 16.63 -5.50 -5.32
CA GLN A 237 17.45 -4.46 -5.96
C GLN A 237 18.90 -4.92 -6.18
N LYS A 238 19.48 -5.63 -5.23
CA LYS A 238 20.83 -6.21 -5.37
C LYS A 238 20.87 -7.27 -6.47
N ALA A 239 19.83 -8.10 -6.55
CA ALA A 239 19.71 -9.14 -7.58
C ALA A 239 19.59 -8.52 -8.98
N THR A 240 18.72 -7.52 -9.16
CA THR A 240 18.52 -6.85 -10.46
C THR A 240 19.76 -6.09 -10.96
N ARG A 241 20.66 -5.65 -10.06
CA ARG A 241 21.93 -5.02 -10.46
C ARG A 241 22.97 -6.00 -10.97
N ARG A 242 22.84 -7.28 -10.64
CA ARG A 242 23.83 -8.33 -11.00
C ARG A 242 23.50 -9.06 -12.29
N GLU A 243 22.50 -8.70 -12.94
CA GLU A 243 21.86 -9.21 -14.14
C GLU A 243 22.56 -10.41 -14.81
N THR A 244 22.10 -11.60 -14.49
CA THR A 244 22.48 -12.84 -15.18
C THR A 244 21.29 -13.51 -15.88
N ALA A 245 20.07 -13.07 -15.59
CA ALA A 245 18.85 -13.57 -16.19
C ALA A 245 18.04 -12.41 -16.81
N SER A 246 17.72 -12.54 -18.09
CA SER A 246 16.93 -11.54 -18.83
C SER A 246 15.43 -11.61 -18.51
N HIS A 247 14.97 -12.68 -17.87
CA HIS A 247 13.54 -12.91 -17.63
C HIS A 247 13.30 -13.51 -16.24
N SER A 248 12.19 -13.08 -15.62
CA SER A 248 11.59 -13.75 -14.48
C SER A 248 10.18 -14.19 -14.84
N LEU A 249 9.74 -15.34 -14.30
CA LEU A 249 8.41 -15.88 -14.55
C LEU A 249 7.56 -15.71 -13.30
N VAL A 250 6.46 -14.95 -13.42
CA VAL A 250 5.43 -14.81 -12.38
C VAL A 250 4.08 -15.17 -13.03
N GLN A 251 3.42 -16.21 -12.53
CA GLN A 251 2.19 -16.72 -13.13
C GLN A 251 0.94 -16.57 -12.27
N MET A 252 1.03 -16.10 -11.04
CA MET A 252 -0.14 -15.95 -10.15
C MET A 252 -1.08 -14.84 -10.63
N GLY A 253 -1.93 -15.16 -11.63
CA GLY A 253 -2.80 -14.18 -12.27
C GLY A 253 -2.07 -13.25 -13.23
N GLY A 254 -0.89 -13.64 -13.73
CA GLY A 254 -0.10 -12.89 -14.72
C GLY A 254 -0.70 -12.83 -16.13
N LEU A 255 -1.78 -13.56 -16.39
CA LEU A 255 -2.47 -13.63 -17.67
C LEU A 255 -3.94 -13.20 -17.55
N GLY A 256 -4.54 -12.84 -18.69
CA GLY A 256 -5.94 -12.45 -18.79
C GLY A 256 -6.19 -10.96 -18.55
N PRO A 257 -7.45 -10.52 -18.53
CA PRO A 257 -7.79 -9.11 -18.43
C PRO A 257 -7.47 -8.53 -17.06
N ILE A 258 -7.04 -7.27 -17.03
CA ILE A 258 -6.90 -6.47 -15.80
C ILE A 258 -8.31 -6.04 -15.39
N ARG A 259 -8.78 -6.51 -14.23
CA ARG A 259 -10.14 -6.27 -13.73
C ARG A 259 -10.24 -6.49 -12.23
N ASP A 260 -11.38 -6.17 -11.67
CA ASP A 260 -11.77 -6.54 -10.32
C ASP A 260 -11.77 -8.06 -10.12
N LEU A 261 -11.28 -8.52 -8.98
CA LEU A 261 -11.27 -9.94 -8.60
C LEU A 261 -11.68 -10.09 -7.14
N GLU A 262 -12.46 -11.15 -6.86
CA GLU A 262 -12.94 -11.50 -5.52
C GLU A 262 -11.99 -12.49 -4.79
N HIS A 263 -10.70 -12.45 -5.14
CA HIS A 263 -9.65 -13.21 -4.48
C HIS A 263 -8.35 -12.42 -4.46
N ARG A 264 -7.44 -12.78 -3.55
CA ARG A 264 -6.23 -12.02 -3.25
C ARG A 264 -4.96 -12.61 -3.86
N VAL A 265 -4.99 -13.80 -4.43
CA VAL A 265 -3.84 -14.42 -5.09
C VAL A 265 -3.82 -14.02 -6.55
N THR A 266 -3.22 -12.88 -6.86
CA THR A 266 -3.23 -12.30 -8.22
C THR A 266 -2.16 -11.23 -8.42
N GLU A 267 -1.60 -11.17 -9.64
CA GLU A 267 -0.71 -10.11 -10.13
C GLU A 267 -1.47 -8.95 -10.80
N THR A 268 -2.80 -8.99 -10.83
CA THR A 268 -3.61 -8.02 -11.58
C THR A 268 -3.30 -6.56 -11.22
N PRO A 269 -3.14 -6.14 -9.94
CA PRO A 269 -2.83 -4.76 -9.62
C PRO A 269 -1.42 -4.33 -10.07
N ILE A 270 -0.45 -5.24 -10.04
CA ILE A 270 0.92 -4.99 -10.52
C ILE A 270 0.88 -4.79 -12.04
N ARG A 271 0.17 -5.65 -12.76
CA ARG A 271 -0.01 -5.53 -14.22
C ARG A 271 -0.68 -4.21 -14.60
N GLY A 272 -1.70 -3.79 -13.85
CA GLY A 272 -2.34 -2.49 -14.04
C GLY A 272 -1.35 -1.33 -13.90
N PHE A 273 -0.56 -1.34 -12.84
CA PHE A 273 0.48 -0.33 -12.61
C PHE A 273 1.47 -0.25 -13.78
N TRP A 274 1.99 -1.38 -14.23
CA TRP A 274 2.98 -1.42 -15.32
C TRP A 274 2.36 -1.06 -16.68
N SER A 275 1.13 -1.48 -16.93
CA SER A 275 0.40 -1.11 -18.16
C SER A 275 0.27 0.41 -18.25
N TYR A 276 -0.21 1.05 -17.18
CA TYR A 276 -0.39 2.50 -17.17
C TYR A 276 0.97 3.25 -17.19
N TRP A 277 1.96 2.74 -16.44
CA TRP A 277 3.31 3.32 -16.46
C TRP A 277 3.94 3.28 -17.84
N SER A 278 3.83 2.16 -18.55
CA SER A 278 4.34 2.00 -19.92
C SER A 278 3.66 2.95 -20.90
N GLU A 279 2.34 3.11 -20.79
CA GLU A 279 1.57 4.09 -21.58
C GLU A 279 2.14 5.51 -21.40
N LEU A 280 2.34 5.93 -20.14
CA LEU A 280 2.88 7.26 -19.83
C LEU A 280 4.32 7.47 -20.32
N MET A 281 5.11 6.40 -20.37
CA MET A 281 6.50 6.44 -20.86
C MET A 281 6.61 6.27 -22.37
N GLY A 282 5.48 6.11 -23.08
CA GLY A 282 5.48 5.85 -24.52
C GLY A 282 6.16 4.53 -24.90
N MET A 283 6.14 3.54 -23.99
CA MET A 283 6.71 2.22 -24.23
C MET A 283 5.64 1.29 -24.78
N GLU A 284 5.93 0.70 -25.94
CA GLU A 284 5.11 -0.40 -26.46
C GLU A 284 5.28 -1.63 -25.55
N PRO A 285 4.20 -2.31 -25.12
CA PRO A 285 4.34 -3.54 -24.38
C PRO A 285 5.02 -4.60 -25.26
N GLU A 286 6.26 -4.96 -24.93
CA GLU A 286 6.93 -6.09 -25.56
C GLU A 286 6.14 -7.37 -25.26
N GLY A 287 5.55 -7.95 -26.30
CA GLY A 287 5.06 -9.33 -26.35
C GLY A 287 4.14 -9.78 -25.20
N GLY A 288 2.87 -9.35 -25.17
CA GLY A 288 1.83 -10.19 -24.56
C GLY A 288 1.29 -9.82 -23.19
N ILE A 289 1.53 -8.62 -22.66
CA ILE A 289 0.73 -8.07 -21.57
C ILE A 289 -0.53 -7.41 -22.17
N ARG A 290 -1.47 -8.20 -22.59
CA ARG A 290 -2.83 -7.77 -22.95
C ARG A 290 -3.83 -8.50 -22.05
#